data_9f8238144a9f21390053d83faa461745
#
_entry.id   9f8238144a9f21390053d83faa461745
#
_cell.length_a   1.000
_cell.length_b   1.000
_cell.length_c   1.000
_cell.angle_alpha   90.00
_cell.angle_beta   90.00
_cell.angle_gamma   90.00
#
_symmetry.space_group_name_H-M   'P 1'
#
loop_
_entity.id
_entity.type
_entity.pdbx_description
1 polymer ?
#
loop_
_entity_poly.entity_id
_entity_poly.type
_entity_poly.pdbx_seq_one_letter_code
_entity_poly.pdbx_strand_id
1 'polypeptide(L)'
;MSELKKLITKAKLKDAKAMEELFNQFKPLLKSRAKRYSRMGLEYDDVFQQGALLFILAVYDYEEKPPVTFSHYIKKRIDWGLWVYYRKYFKQKIEISSGLKPKKI
;
A
#
# COMPACT_ATOMS: atom_id res chain seq x y z
N MET A 1 -1.06 27.84 -0.91
CA MET A 1 -1.07 26.38 -1.15
C MET A 1 -0.19 25.71 -0.12
N SER A 2 -0.65 24.58 0.42
CA SER A 2 0.15 23.84 1.36
C SER A 2 1.31 23.12 0.65
N GLU A 3 2.40 22.90 1.38
CA GLU A 3 3.53 22.11 0.88
C GLU A 3 3.10 20.73 0.41
N LEU A 4 2.16 20.12 1.15
CA LEU A 4 1.65 18.80 0.80
C LEU A 4 0.97 18.78 -0.56
N LYS A 5 0.14 19.77 -0.86
CA LYS A 5 -0.52 19.86 -2.18
C LYS A 5 0.50 20.01 -3.32
N LYS A 6 1.55 20.78 -3.10
CA LYS A 6 2.62 20.93 -4.09
C LYS A 6 3.34 19.62 -4.34
N LEU A 7 3.67 18.87 -3.28
CA LEU A 7 4.32 17.57 -3.40
C LEU A 7 3.43 16.58 -4.15
N ILE A 8 2.15 16.54 -3.83
CA ILE A 8 1.20 15.64 -4.49
C ILE A 8 1.13 15.95 -5.99
N THR A 9 1.00 17.22 -6.33
CA THR A 9 0.92 17.64 -7.73
C THR A 9 2.18 17.23 -8.50
N LYS A 10 3.36 17.49 -7.93
CA LYS A 10 4.62 17.13 -8.55
C LYS A 10 4.79 15.63 -8.69
N ALA A 11 4.43 14.87 -7.65
CA ALA A 11 4.54 13.42 -7.67
C ALA A 11 3.65 12.82 -8.75
N LYS A 12 2.42 13.35 -8.92
CA LYS A 12 1.53 12.90 -9.99
C LYS A 12 2.06 13.21 -11.38
N LEU A 13 2.91 14.22 -11.50
CA LEU A 13 3.61 14.56 -12.74
C LEU A 13 4.92 13.81 -12.92
N LYS A 14 5.12 12.76 -12.11
CA LYS A 14 6.29 11.87 -12.16
C LYS A 14 7.60 12.52 -11.72
N ASP A 15 7.52 13.52 -10.83
CA ASP A 15 8.70 14.07 -10.17
C ASP A 15 9.15 13.06 -9.10
N ALA A 16 10.28 12.42 -9.35
CA ALA A 16 10.80 11.36 -8.48
C ALA A 16 11.14 11.87 -7.07
N LYS A 17 11.66 13.09 -6.97
CA LYS A 17 11.99 13.69 -5.67
C LYS A 17 10.75 13.93 -4.83
N ALA A 18 9.70 14.46 -5.45
CA ALA A 18 8.44 14.70 -4.76
C ALA A 18 7.80 13.40 -4.29
N MET A 19 7.83 12.37 -5.13
CA MET A 19 7.32 11.04 -4.75
C MET A 19 8.11 10.47 -3.58
N GLU A 20 9.43 10.60 -3.59
CA GLU A 20 10.28 10.14 -2.49
C GLU A 20 9.97 10.86 -1.18
N GLU A 21 9.79 12.18 -1.24
CA GLU A 21 9.43 12.95 -0.04
C GLU A 21 8.08 12.52 0.53
N LEU A 22 7.07 12.31 -0.33
CA LEU A 22 5.78 11.79 0.10
C LEU A 22 5.92 10.40 0.70
N PHE A 23 6.66 9.53 0.04
CA PHE A 23 6.87 8.18 0.52
C PHE A 23 7.50 8.18 1.91
N ASN A 24 8.50 9.02 2.13
CA ASN A 24 9.17 9.11 3.42
C ASN A 24 8.21 9.53 4.53
N GLN A 25 7.23 10.37 4.23
CA GLN A 25 6.22 10.76 5.21
C GLN A 25 5.31 9.59 5.62
N PHE A 26 5.06 8.65 4.72
CA PHE A 26 4.18 7.50 4.97
C PHE A 26 4.94 6.21 5.30
N LYS A 27 6.26 6.26 5.26
CA LYS A 27 7.09 5.10 5.58
C LYS A 27 6.81 4.49 6.95
N PRO A 28 6.60 5.29 8.03
CA PRO A 28 6.23 4.71 9.32
C PRO A 28 4.94 3.91 9.28
N LEU A 29 3.95 4.36 8.51
CA LEU A 29 2.72 3.61 8.34
C LEU A 29 2.99 2.27 7.66
N LEU A 30 3.79 2.27 6.59
CA LEU A 30 4.13 1.05 5.87
C LEU A 30 4.89 0.06 6.76
N LYS A 31 5.82 0.55 7.56
CA LYS A 31 6.55 -0.29 8.52
C LYS A 31 5.62 -0.90 9.56
N SER A 32 4.70 -0.10 10.08
CA SER A 32 3.70 -0.57 11.04
C SER A 32 2.84 -1.68 10.47
N ARG A 33 2.38 -1.52 9.23
CA ARG A 33 1.54 -2.52 8.58
C ARG A 33 2.32 -3.78 8.23
N ALA A 34 3.56 -3.64 7.76
CA ALA A 34 4.41 -4.79 7.47
C ALA A 34 4.68 -5.61 8.74
N LYS A 35 4.90 -4.93 9.87
CA LYS A 35 5.08 -5.57 11.15
C LYS A 35 3.84 -6.33 11.60
N ARG A 36 2.65 -5.73 11.40
CA ARG A 36 1.37 -6.38 11.73
C ARG A 36 1.19 -7.67 10.95
N TYR A 37 1.36 -7.63 9.64
CA TYR A 37 1.16 -8.81 8.80
C TYR A 37 2.28 -9.84 8.96
N SER A 38 3.48 -9.42 9.34
CA SER A 38 4.56 -10.33 9.68
C SER A 38 4.17 -11.24 10.85
N ARG A 39 3.48 -10.69 11.85
CA ARG A 39 2.95 -11.47 12.97
C ARG A 39 1.86 -12.44 12.53
N MET A 40 1.25 -12.20 11.39
CA MET A 40 0.19 -13.04 10.84
C MET A 40 0.73 -14.08 9.83
N GLY A 41 2.05 -14.17 9.70
CA GLY A 41 2.69 -15.20 8.88
C GLY A 41 3.23 -14.75 7.53
N LEU A 42 3.08 -13.49 7.16
CA LEU A 42 3.67 -12.98 5.93
C LEU A 42 5.10 -12.52 6.18
N GLU A 43 5.89 -12.46 5.11
CA GLU A 43 7.23 -11.92 5.22
C GLU A 43 7.20 -10.40 5.26
N TYR A 44 7.94 -9.80 6.20
CA TYR A 44 7.96 -8.35 6.41
C TYR A 44 8.31 -7.59 5.13
N ASP A 45 9.40 -7.99 4.47
CA ASP A 45 9.88 -7.28 3.28
C ASP A 45 8.87 -7.34 2.14
N ASP A 46 8.20 -8.47 1.97
CA ASP A 46 7.18 -8.62 0.94
C ASP A 46 5.99 -7.70 1.19
N VAL A 47 5.54 -7.62 2.43
CA VAL A 47 4.43 -6.74 2.78
C VAL A 47 4.83 -5.27 2.62
N PHE A 48 6.05 -4.92 3.04
CA PHE A 48 6.54 -3.56 2.87
C PHE A 48 6.59 -3.16 1.40
N GLN A 49 7.10 -4.03 0.54
CA GLN A 49 7.16 -3.77 -0.91
C GLN A 49 5.76 -3.64 -1.51
N GLN A 50 4.85 -4.51 -1.11
CA GLN A 50 3.47 -4.43 -1.57
C GLN A 50 2.82 -3.12 -1.12
N GLY A 51 3.06 -2.72 0.12
CA GLY A 51 2.57 -1.45 0.64
C GLY A 51 3.14 -0.26 -0.11
N ALA A 52 4.43 -0.31 -0.45
CA ALA A 52 5.07 0.74 -1.23
C ALA A 52 4.45 0.88 -2.62
N LEU A 53 4.18 -0.24 -3.28
CA LEU A 53 3.51 -0.24 -4.58
C LEU A 53 2.10 0.36 -4.46
N LEU A 54 1.34 -0.07 -3.46
CA LEU A 54 0.00 0.47 -3.22
C LEU A 54 0.04 1.97 -2.96
N PHE A 55 1.05 2.44 -2.23
CA PHE A 55 1.23 3.86 -1.98
C PHE A 55 1.41 4.64 -3.29
N ILE A 56 2.31 4.18 -4.14
CA ILE A 56 2.59 4.85 -5.41
C ILE A 56 1.34 4.90 -6.29
N LEU A 57 0.64 3.77 -6.41
CA LEU A 57 -0.60 3.71 -7.19
C LEU A 57 -1.66 4.64 -6.60
N ALA A 58 -1.76 4.69 -5.27
CA ALA A 58 -2.72 5.57 -4.61
C ALA A 58 -2.43 7.04 -4.86
N VAL A 59 -1.15 7.44 -4.88
CA VAL A 59 -0.78 8.82 -5.21
C VAL A 59 -1.24 9.19 -6.62
N TYR A 60 -1.00 8.31 -7.58
CA TYR A 60 -1.43 8.57 -8.96
C TYR A 60 -2.95 8.61 -9.12
N ASP A 61 -3.66 7.81 -8.34
CA ASP A 61 -5.12 7.74 -8.41
C ASP A 61 -5.83 8.81 -7.58
N TYR A 62 -5.08 9.50 -6.72
CA TYR A 62 -5.70 10.46 -5.80
C TYR A 62 -6.29 11.65 -6.54
N GLU A 63 -7.54 11.96 -6.23
CA GLU A 63 -8.23 13.17 -6.67
C GLU A 63 -8.70 13.94 -5.43
N GLU A 64 -8.48 15.25 -5.42
CA GLU A 64 -8.90 16.07 -4.29
C GLU A 64 -10.43 16.19 -4.29
N LYS A 65 -11.06 15.54 -3.33
CA LYS A 65 -12.51 15.56 -3.13
C LYS A 65 -12.83 15.77 -1.66
N PRO A 66 -12.97 17.01 -1.20
CA PRO A 66 -13.36 17.24 0.19
C PRO A 66 -14.67 16.51 0.52
N PRO A 67 -14.86 15.97 1.75
CA PRO A 67 -13.99 16.18 2.91
C PRO A 67 -12.86 15.17 3.08
N VAL A 68 -12.63 14.29 2.12
CA VAL A 68 -11.61 13.23 2.24
C VAL A 68 -10.22 13.83 2.10
N THR A 69 -9.37 13.64 3.12
CA THR A 69 -7.99 14.11 3.09
C THR A 69 -7.09 13.11 2.37
N PHE A 70 -5.95 13.61 1.90
CA PHE A 70 -4.95 12.76 1.25
C PHE A 70 -4.49 11.64 2.18
N SER A 71 -4.15 11.96 3.43
CA SER A 71 -3.68 10.96 4.39
C SER A 71 -4.71 9.86 4.63
N HIS A 72 -5.97 10.22 4.77
CA HIS A 72 -7.05 9.26 4.96
C HIS A 72 -7.21 8.35 3.75
N TYR A 73 -7.17 8.94 2.56
CA TYR A 73 -7.29 8.20 1.30
C TYR A 73 -6.14 7.18 1.16
N ILE A 74 -4.90 7.63 1.38
CA ILE A 74 -3.72 6.77 1.29
C ILE A 74 -3.80 5.61 2.28
N LYS A 75 -4.14 5.92 3.53
CA LYS A 75 -4.26 4.90 4.58
C LYS A 75 -5.29 3.83 4.19
N LYS A 76 -6.45 4.24 3.72
CA LYS A 76 -7.50 3.31 3.28
C LYS A 76 -7.04 2.45 2.12
N ARG A 77 -6.38 3.05 1.13
CA ARG A 77 -5.90 2.30 -0.03
C ARG A 77 -4.86 1.26 0.36
N ILE A 78 -3.94 1.63 1.24
CA ILE A 78 -2.91 0.70 1.72
C ILE A 78 -3.54 -0.42 2.55
N ASP A 79 -4.37 -0.07 3.53
CA ASP A 79 -4.97 -1.07 4.41
C ASP A 79 -5.85 -2.06 3.63
N TRP A 80 -6.66 -1.57 2.71
CA TRP A 80 -7.50 -2.44 1.88
C TRP A 80 -6.65 -3.32 0.96
N GLY A 81 -5.66 -2.75 0.29
CA GLY A 81 -4.81 -3.50 -0.63
C GLY A 81 -3.98 -4.57 0.07
N LEU A 82 -3.46 -4.28 1.26
CA LEU A 82 -2.73 -5.26 2.05
C LEU A 82 -3.63 -6.36 2.57
N TRP A 83 -4.87 -6.03 2.95
CA TRP A 83 -5.84 -7.03 3.37
C TRP A 83 -6.16 -8.01 2.23
N VAL A 84 -6.37 -7.49 1.03
CA VAL A 84 -6.61 -8.32 -0.16
C VAL A 84 -5.39 -9.21 -0.44
N TYR A 85 -4.19 -8.64 -0.35
CA TYR A 85 -2.94 -9.36 -0.54
C TYR A 85 -2.80 -10.52 0.46
N TYR A 86 -3.07 -10.23 1.75
CA TYR A 86 -3.03 -11.22 2.81
C TYR A 86 -4.02 -12.37 2.56
N ARG A 87 -5.25 -12.04 2.20
CA ARG A 87 -6.28 -13.04 1.94
C ARG A 87 -5.88 -14.00 0.82
N LYS A 88 -5.32 -13.46 -0.25
CA LYS A 88 -4.86 -14.28 -1.38
C LYS A 88 -3.71 -15.20 -0.96
N TYR A 89 -2.76 -14.67 -0.22
CA TYR A 89 -1.63 -15.44 0.28
C TYR A 89 -2.12 -16.57 1.19
N PHE A 90 -2.98 -16.26 2.14
CA PHE A 90 -3.48 -17.23 3.10
C PHE A 90 -4.30 -18.33 2.43
N LYS A 91 -5.16 -17.98 1.50
CA LYS A 91 -5.95 -18.95 0.75
C LYS A 91 -5.07 -19.90 -0.05
N GLN A 92 -4.07 -19.37 -0.74
CA GLN A 92 -3.14 -20.16 -1.53
C GLN A 92 -2.35 -21.14 -0.64
N LYS A 93 -1.90 -20.67 0.51
CA LYS A 93 -1.17 -21.48 1.47
C LYS A 93 -2.03 -22.64 1.99
N ILE A 94 -3.29 -22.41 2.29
CA ILE A 94 -4.21 -23.45 2.74
C ILE A 94 -4.43 -24.48 1.64
N GLU A 95 -4.64 -24.04 0.40
CA GLU A 95 -4.84 -24.92 -0.74
C GLU A 95 -3.63 -25.84 -0.94
N ILE A 96 -2.42 -25.30 -0.85
CA ILE A 96 -1.18 -26.09 -0.97
C ILE A 96 -1.06 -27.08 0.18
N SER A 97 -1.32 -26.64 1.41
CA SER A 97 -1.21 -27.50 2.60
C SER A 97 -2.24 -28.64 2.60
N SER A 98 -3.40 -28.43 2.03
CA SER A 98 -4.44 -29.47 1.95
C SER A 98 -4.33 -30.33 0.70
N GLY A 99 -3.30 -30.12 -0.12
CA GLY A 99 -3.07 -30.90 -1.35
C GLY A 99 -3.94 -30.46 -2.52
N LEU A 100 -4.67 -29.38 -2.38
CA LEU A 100 -5.48 -28.82 -3.46
C LEU A 100 -4.60 -27.95 -4.36
N LYS A 101 -4.77 -28.10 -5.66
CA LYS A 101 -4.06 -27.26 -6.60
C LYS A 101 -4.77 -25.90 -6.73
N PRO A 102 -4.02 -24.79 -6.79
CA PRO A 102 -4.64 -23.49 -7.06
C PRO A 102 -5.39 -23.53 -8.38
N LYS A 103 -6.58 -22.96 -8.40
CA LYS A 103 -7.34 -22.84 -9.64
C LYS A 103 -6.63 -21.91 -10.58
N LYS A 104 -6.34 -22.37 -11.77
CA LYS A 104 -5.89 -21.49 -12.84
C LYS A 104 -7.09 -20.75 -13.40
N ILE A 105 -6.94 -19.47 -13.45
CA ILE A 105 -7.95 -18.61 -14.07
C ILE A 105 -7.60 -18.45 -15.55
#